data_e9c15c1cc5a8dc8a35f2a00ca2a4a488
#
_entry.id   e9c15c1cc5a8dc8a35f2a00ca2a4a488
#
_cell.length_a   1.000
_cell.length_b   1.000
_cell.length_c   1.000
_cell.angle_alpha   90.00
_cell.angle_beta   90.00
_cell.angle_gamma   90.00
#
_symmetry.space_group_name_H-M   'P 1'
#
loop_
_entity.id
_entity.type
_entity.pdbx_description
1 polymer ?
#
loop_
_entity_poly.entity_id
_entity_poly.type
_entity_poly.pdbx_seq_one_letter_code
_entity_poly.pdbx_strand_id
1 'polypeptide(L)'
;MPHVTRSKNMKLFDVYSLFDVTPVKAQGCRIWDDKGQEYLDLYGGHAVISIGHTHPHYVEVLCDQLSKIGFYSNSVQNPLQEQLAERLGRISGYEDYTLFLDNSGAESNENALKLASFHTGKSRVIAFHRSFHGRTSGAVAVTDNPKIQAPFNQCHQVTFLDLNDTLAVEQELAKGDVAAVIIEGIQGCGGIHVPTTEFMQSLRHLTEQYGAVLILDEIQSGYGRTGKFFATYRGYPNRVYRAPCSRP
;
A
#
# COMPACT_ATOMS: atom_id res chain seq x y z
N MET A 1 27.85 -42.79 6.60
CA MET A 1 27.04 -41.59 6.53
C MET A 1 27.96 -40.43 6.19
N PRO A 2 27.82 -39.71 5.10
CA PRO A 2 28.68 -38.58 4.80
C PRO A 2 28.42 -37.45 5.80
N HIS A 3 29.47 -36.97 6.45
CA HIS A 3 29.46 -35.78 7.27
C HIS A 3 29.13 -34.58 6.37
N VAL A 4 27.88 -34.12 6.42
CA VAL A 4 27.48 -32.82 5.86
C VAL A 4 28.15 -31.78 6.78
N THR A 5 29.26 -31.21 6.33
CA THR A 5 29.87 -30.02 6.94
C THR A 5 28.85 -28.88 6.79
N ARG A 6 28.09 -28.61 7.84
CA ARG A 6 27.24 -27.40 7.91
C ARG A 6 28.13 -26.18 7.71
N SER A 7 27.92 -25.45 6.63
CA SER A 7 28.49 -24.11 6.43
C SER A 7 28.25 -23.29 7.72
N LYS A 8 29.30 -22.76 8.33
CA LYS A 8 29.21 -21.93 9.54
C LYS A 8 28.71 -20.50 9.26
N ASN A 9 28.37 -20.19 8.01
CA ASN A 9 27.92 -18.85 7.60
C ASN A 9 26.40 -18.72 7.76
N MET A 10 25.96 -17.58 8.30
CA MET A 10 24.56 -17.20 8.33
C MET A 10 24.04 -17.13 6.90
N LYS A 11 22.86 -17.69 6.66
CA LYS A 11 22.15 -17.64 5.37
C LYS A 11 20.91 -16.77 5.50
N LEU A 12 20.48 -16.19 4.37
CA LEU A 12 19.20 -15.54 4.30
C LEU A 12 18.08 -16.56 4.54
N PHE A 13 17.00 -16.13 5.20
CA PHE A 13 15.82 -16.96 5.35
C PHE A 13 15.12 -17.07 3.99
N ASP A 14 14.85 -18.29 3.55
CA ASP A 14 14.23 -18.57 2.26
C ASP A 14 12.72 -18.32 2.32
N VAL A 15 12.32 -17.13 1.89
CA VAL A 15 10.90 -16.68 1.92
C VAL A 15 10.32 -16.56 0.51
N TYR A 16 11.17 -16.35 -0.51
CA TYR A 16 10.74 -16.05 -1.87
C TYR A 16 11.41 -16.95 -2.88
N SER A 17 10.66 -17.36 -3.91
CA SER A 17 11.26 -17.90 -5.11
C SER A 17 12.02 -16.80 -5.85
N LEU A 18 13.31 -16.99 -6.08
CA LEU A 18 14.16 -16.03 -6.77
C LEU A 18 14.24 -16.37 -8.28
N PHE A 19 14.31 -15.34 -9.11
CA PHE A 19 14.73 -15.49 -10.49
C PHE A 19 16.24 -15.71 -10.54
N ASP A 20 16.73 -16.53 -11.47
CA ASP A 20 18.17 -16.75 -11.69
C ASP A 20 18.80 -15.57 -12.47
N VAL A 21 18.71 -14.40 -11.88
CA VAL A 21 19.28 -13.15 -12.40
C VAL A 21 19.90 -12.37 -11.23
N THR A 22 21.13 -11.92 -11.36
CA THR A 22 21.83 -11.10 -10.39
C THR A 22 22.03 -9.69 -10.93
N PRO A 23 21.10 -8.75 -10.72
CA PRO A 23 21.23 -7.39 -11.22
C PRO A 23 22.37 -6.65 -10.53
N VAL A 24 23.27 -6.02 -11.32
CA VAL A 24 24.42 -5.26 -10.80
C VAL A 24 24.43 -3.80 -11.26
N LYS A 25 23.66 -3.48 -12.31
CA LYS A 25 23.53 -2.11 -12.85
C LYS A 25 22.13 -1.91 -13.38
N ALA A 26 21.62 -0.70 -13.23
CA ALA A 26 20.32 -0.32 -13.80
C ALA A 26 20.30 1.16 -14.21
N GLN A 27 19.53 1.49 -15.25
CA GLN A 27 19.32 2.86 -15.71
C GLN A 27 17.98 2.98 -16.48
N GLY A 28 17.14 3.90 -16.09
CA GLY A 28 15.81 4.04 -16.71
C GLY A 28 15.00 2.75 -16.57
N CYS A 29 14.64 2.13 -17.70
CA CYS A 29 13.92 0.85 -17.74
C CYS A 29 14.82 -0.33 -18.13
N ARG A 30 16.14 -0.21 -17.98
CA ARG A 30 17.09 -1.28 -18.31
C ARG A 30 17.88 -1.70 -17.09
N ILE A 31 18.13 -3.01 -16.98
CA ILE A 31 19.00 -3.61 -15.98
C ILE A 31 20.05 -4.50 -16.64
N TRP A 32 21.20 -4.67 -16.00
CA TRP A 32 22.26 -5.57 -16.43
C TRP A 32 22.62 -6.52 -15.29
N ASP A 33 22.80 -7.77 -15.60
CA ASP A 33 23.26 -8.78 -14.64
C ASP A 33 24.79 -8.83 -14.51
N ASP A 34 25.27 -9.68 -13.62
CA ASP A 34 26.69 -9.93 -13.35
C ASP A 34 27.42 -10.58 -14.53
N LYS A 35 26.69 -11.10 -15.53
CA LYS A 35 27.22 -11.67 -16.78
C LYS A 35 27.25 -10.64 -17.92
N GLY A 36 26.78 -9.41 -17.65
CA GLY A 36 26.69 -8.33 -18.63
C GLY A 36 25.47 -8.42 -19.55
N GLN A 37 24.56 -9.34 -19.32
CA GLN A 37 23.30 -9.44 -20.10
C GLN A 37 22.37 -8.28 -19.76
N GLU A 38 21.87 -7.61 -20.79
CA GLU A 38 20.89 -6.52 -20.67
C GLU A 38 19.47 -7.07 -20.69
N TYR A 39 18.59 -6.51 -19.84
CA TYR A 39 17.17 -6.80 -19.77
C TYR A 39 16.35 -5.53 -19.83
N LEU A 40 15.20 -5.59 -20.49
CA LEU A 40 14.17 -4.57 -20.38
C LEU A 40 13.34 -4.85 -19.11
N ASP A 41 13.40 -3.93 -18.15
CA ASP A 41 12.66 -4.05 -16.89
C ASP A 41 11.22 -3.59 -17.06
N LEU A 42 10.30 -4.54 -17.22
CA LEU A 42 8.85 -4.30 -17.22
C LEU A 42 8.22 -4.61 -15.85
N TYR A 43 9.04 -5.01 -14.87
CA TYR A 43 8.59 -5.37 -13.53
C TYR A 43 8.72 -4.22 -12.53
N GLY A 44 9.79 -3.42 -12.66
CA GLY A 44 10.06 -2.27 -11.81
C GLY A 44 10.18 -2.61 -10.32
N GLY A 45 10.60 -3.85 -9.97
CA GLY A 45 10.68 -4.29 -8.58
C GLY A 45 9.34 -4.21 -7.85
N HIS A 46 8.33 -4.99 -8.23
CA HIS A 46 6.94 -4.90 -7.77
C HIS A 46 6.28 -3.53 -8.04
N ALA A 47 6.62 -2.90 -9.17
CA ALA A 47 6.16 -1.57 -9.57
C ALA A 47 6.61 -0.41 -8.64
N VAL A 48 7.63 -0.63 -7.80
CA VAL A 48 8.17 0.39 -6.89
C VAL A 48 8.94 1.48 -7.63
N ILE A 49 9.68 1.11 -8.70
CA ILE A 49 10.50 2.05 -9.47
C ILE A 49 9.61 2.84 -10.43
N SER A 50 9.11 4.00 -9.99
CA SER A 50 8.16 4.81 -10.75
C SER A 50 8.83 5.81 -11.71
N ILE A 51 10.04 6.29 -11.40
CA ILE A 51 10.78 7.30 -12.18
C ILE A 51 11.93 6.71 -13.01
N GLY A 52 12.03 5.38 -13.05
CA GLY A 52 13.17 4.67 -13.63
C GLY A 52 14.36 4.54 -12.68
N HIS A 53 15.19 3.54 -12.96
CA HIS A 53 16.39 3.28 -12.17
C HIS A 53 17.41 4.41 -12.29
N THR A 54 18.07 4.72 -11.19
CA THR A 54 19.20 5.67 -11.11
C THR A 54 18.94 7.02 -11.80
N HIS A 55 17.73 7.58 -11.62
CA HIS A 55 17.40 8.90 -12.16
C HIS A 55 18.39 9.94 -11.63
N PRO A 56 19.09 10.70 -12.49
CA PRO A 56 20.22 11.55 -12.06
C PRO A 56 19.86 12.53 -10.94
N HIS A 57 18.74 13.24 -11.07
CA HIS A 57 18.30 14.19 -10.05
C HIS A 57 17.98 13.52 -8.72
N TYR A 58 17.37 12.33 -8.74
CA TYR A 58 17.09 11.56 -7.52
C TYR A 58 18.39 11.17 -6.79
N VAL A 59 19.38 10.67 -7.54
CA VAL A 59 20.71 10.32 -6.98
C VAL A 59 21.41 11.56 -6.41
N GLU A 60 21.41 12.67 -7.15
CA GLU A 60 22.01 13.94 -6.71
C GLU A 60 21.41 14.42 -5.39
N VAL A 61 20.08 14.53 -5.31
CA VAL A 61 19.38 15.01 -4.11
C VAL A 61 19.62 14.12 -2.90
N LEU A 62 19.63 12.79 -3.08
CA LEU A 62 19.93 11.86 -2.00
C LEU A 62 21.36 11.98 -1.51
N CYS A 63 22.34 12.05 -2.43
CA CYS A 63 23.75 12.22 -2.06
C CYS A 63 24.00 13.55 -1.34
N ASP A 64 23.39 14.64 -1.80
CA ASP A 64 23.47 15.94 -1.14
C ASP A 64 22.88 15.90 0.27
N GLN A 65 21.69 15.32 0.44
CA GLN A 65 21.05 15.20 1.75
C GLN A 65 21.83 14.29 2.71
N LEU A 66 22.35 13.17 2.21
CA LEU A 66 23.16 12.24 3.03
C LEU A 66 24.48 12.87 3.49
N SER A 67 25.04 13.80 2.70
CA SER A 67 26.25 14.54 3.11
C SER A 67 26.00 15.52 4.25
N LYS A 68 24.75 15.93 4.49
CA LYS A 68 24.33 16.84 5.57
C LYS A 68 23.83 16.08 6.79
N ILE A 69 22.78 15.30 6.60
CA ILE A 69 22.20 14.43 7.63
C ILE A 69 21.33 13.36 6.96
N GLY A 70 21.65 12.08 7.20
CA GLY A 70 20.91 10.97 6.65
C GLY A 70 19.70 10.55 7.50
N PHE A 71 19.80 10.70 8.82
CA PHE A 71 18.75 10.31 9.77
C PHE A 71 18.83 11.12 11.06
N TYR A 72 17.68 11.41 11.63
CA TYR A 72 17.52 11.82 13.01
C TYR A 72 16.15 11.36 13.55
N SER A 73 15.95 11.46 14.86
CA SER A 73 14.71 11.07 15.52
C SER A 73 13.51 11.93 15.07
N ASN A 74 12.34 11.32 14.98
CA ASN A 74 11.07 12.03 14.81
C ASN A 74 10.63 12.87 16.03
N SER A 75 11.45 12.93 17.07
CA SER A 75 11.24 13.79 18.25
C SER A 75 11.65 15.25 18.01
N VAL A 76 12.18 15.57 16.82
CA VAL A 76 12.58 16.92 16.43
C VAL A 76 11.85 17.36 15.16
N GLN A 77 11.82 18.67 14.93
CA GLN A 77 11.24 19.22 13.72
C GLN A 77 12.05 18.82 12.48
N ASN A 78 11.35 18.46 11.41
CA ASN A 78 11.95 18.11 10.12
C ASN A 78 11.24 18.88 8.98
N PRO A 79 11.83 19.98 8.50
CA PRO A 79 11.22 20.80 7.45
C PRO A 79 10.96 20.05 6.14
N LEU A 80 11.70 18.97 5.85
CA LEU A 80 11.47 18.17 4.66
C LEU A 80 10.16 17.39 4.73
N GLN A 81 9.77 16.95 5.93
CA GLN A 81 8.48 16.27 6.12
C GLN A 81 7.31 17.25 5.95
N GLU A 82 7.43 18.47 6.44
CA GLU A 82 6.42 19.53 6.25
C GLU A 82 6.27 19.88 4.77
N GLN A 83 7.38 20.10 4.06
CA GLN A 83 7.39 20.35 2.62
C GLN A 83 6.79 19.19 1.83
N LEU A 84 7.05 17.94 2.25
CA LEU A 84 6.47 16.76 1.63
C LEU A 84 4.95 16.75 1.80
N ALA A 85 4.44 17.00 3.02
CA ALA A 85 3.01 17.06 3.31
C ALA A 85 2.30 18.11 2.44
N GLU A 86 2.85 19.34 2.36
CA GLU A 86 2.31 20.40 1.51
C GLU A 86 2.30 20.02 0.02
N ARG A 87 3.40 19.44 -0.48
CA ARG A 87 3.50 19.02 -1.88
C ARG A 87 2.52 17.89 -2.20
N LEU A 88 2.43 16.89 -1.33
CA LEU A 88 1.49 15.78 -1.51
C LEU A 88 0.05 16.27 -1.47
N GLY A 89 -0.30 17.14 -0.52
CA GLY A 89 -1.63 17.76 -0.46
C GLY A 89 -2.01 18.43 -1.77
N ARG A 90 -1.14 19.30 -2.30
CA ARG A 90 -1.37 20.02 -3.56
C ARG A 90 -1.49 19.09 -4.78
N ILE A 91 -0.57 18.12 -4.92
CA ILE A 91 -0.55 17.23 -6.09
C ILE A 91 -1.74 16.27 -6.07
N SER A 92 -2.10 15.81 -4.88
CA SER A 92 -3.22 14.89 -4.69
C SER A 92 -4.58 15.58 -4.55
N GLY A 93 -4.62 16.90 -4.42
CA GLY A 93 -5.86 17.63 -4.14
C GLY A 93 -6.46 17.34 -2.75
N TYR A 94 -5.67 16.77 -1.82
CA TYR A 94 -6.06 16.45 -0.45
C TYR A 94 -5.37 17.36 0.55
N GLU A 95 -5.42 18.66 0.32
CA GLU A 95 -4.75 19.67 1.16
C GLU A 95 -5.27 19.70 2.60
N ASP A 96 -6.50 19.25 2.81
CA ASP A 96 -7.15 19.17 4.13
C ASP A 96 -6.79 17.89 4.92
N TYR A 97 -5.99 16.98 4.34
CA TYR A 97 -5.57 15.73 4.98
C TYR A 97 -4.26 15.89 5.74
N THR A 98 -4.04 15.03 6.71
CA THR A 98 -2.77 14.94 7.42
C THR A 98 -1.92 13.79 6.88
N LEU A 99 -0.61 14.01 6.77
CA LEU A 99 0.35 12.99 6.37
C LEU A 99 0.89 12.25 7.59
N PHE A 100 0.82 10.93 7.57
CA PHE A 100 1.53 10.03 8.46
C PHE A 100 2.59 9.27 7.66
N LEU A 101 3.84 9.25 8.15
CA LEU A 101 4.96 8.56 7.52
C LEU A 101 5.30 7.28 8.28
N ASP A 102 5.51 6.20 7.55
CA ASP A 102 5.92 4.90 8.05
C ASP A 102 6.97 4.27 7.12
N ASN A 103 7.33 2.98 7.34
CA ASN A 103 8.43 2.35 6.63
C ASN A 103 7.96 1.39 5.52
N SER A 104 6.69 1.05 5.46
CA SER A 104 6.18 0.09 4.47
C SER A 104 4.68 0.24 4.24
N GLY A 105 4.21 -0.21 3.06
CA GLY A 105 2.78 -0.25 2.77
C GLY A 105 1.99 -1.12 3.75
N ALA A 106 2.58 -2.20 4.28
CA ALA A 106 1.94 -3.00 5.32
C ALA A 106 1.71 -2.19 6.61
N GLU A 107 2.68 -1.37 7.03
CA GLU A 107 2.53 -0.47 8.17
C GLU A 107 1.50 0.63 7.91
N SER A 108 1.45 1.17 6.70
CA SER A 108 0.40 2.12 6.29
C SER A 108 -0.99 1.52 6.46
N ASN A 109 -1.22 0.31 5.94
CA ASN A 109 -2.49 -0.38 6.07
C ASN A 109 -2.83 -0.75 7.52
N GLU A 110 -1.86 -1.23 8.33
CA GLU A 110 -2.05 -1.45 9.76
C GLU A 110 -2.53 -0.20 10.48
N ASN A 111 -1.88 0.95 10.23
CA ASN A 111 -2.26 2.20 10.84
C ASN A 111 -3.61 2.71 10.35
N ALA A 112 -3.94 2.56 9.06
CA ALA A 112 -5.24 2.91 8.52
C ALA A 112 -6.37 2.10 9.16
N LEU A 113 -6.20 0.77 9.29
CA LEU A 113 -7.15 -0.12 9.95
C LEU A 113 -7.32 0.24 11.43
N LYS A 114 -6.22 0.50 12.13
CA LYS A 114 -6.21 0.91 13.54
C LYS A 114 -6.93 2.25 13.73
N LEU A 115 -6.66 3.24 12.90
CA LEU A 115 -7.33 4.55 12.96
C LEU A 115 -8.82 4.44 12.66
N ALA A 116 -9.21 3.62 11.67
CA ALA A 116 -10.61 3.36 11.38
C ALA A 116 -11.34 2.72 12.57
N SER A 117 -10.70 1.76 13.24
CA SER A 117 -11.25 1.13 14.44
C SER A 117 -11.38 2.11 15.62
N PHE A 118 -10.39 2.97 15.84
CA PHE A 118 -10.48 4.03 16.86
C PHE A 118 -11.60 5.02 16.56
N HIS A 119 -11.72 5.44 15.30
CA HIS A 119 -12.73 6.41 14.89
C HIS A 119 -14.17 5.89 15.02
N THR A 120 -14.38 4.62 14.65
CA THR A 120 -15.73 4.04 14.60
C THR A 120 -16.12 3.30 15.88
N GLY A 121 -15.16 2.92 16.72
CA GLY A 121 -15.37 2.03 17.86
C GLY A 121 -15.70 0.58 17.47
N LYS A 122 -15.52 0.22 16.20
CA LYS A 122 -15.84 -1.10 15.62
C LYS A 122 -14.56 -1.86 15.27
N SER A 123 -14.65 -3.15 14.92
CA SER A 123 -13.48 -4.00 14.67
C SER A 123 -13.52 -4.78 13.35
N ARG A 124 -14.71 -5.08 12.81
CA ARG A 124 -14.82 -5.88 11.60
C ARG A 124 -14.46 -5.07 10.35
N VAL A 125 -13.75 -5.69 9.40
CA VAL A 125 -13.30 -5.06 8.15
C VAL A 125 -13.87 -5.83 6.96
N ILE A 126 -14.31 -5.11 5.94
CA ILE A 126 -14.62 -5.67 4.63
C ILE A 126 -13.38 -5.51 3.75
N ALA A 127 -12.93 -6.61 3.13
CA ALA A 127 -11.90 -6.66 2.10
C ALA A 127 -12.44 -7.40 0.87
N PHE A 128 -11.67 -7.47 -0.20
CA PHE A 128 -12.13 -8.09 -1.45
C PHE A 128 -11.30 -9.30 -1.82
N HIS A 129 -11.93 -10.30 -2.45
CA HIS A 129 -11.22 -11.44 -2.99
C HIS A 129 -10.08 -10.99 -3.92
N ARG A 130 -8.96 -11.73 -3.91
CA ARG A 130 -7.72 -11.44 -4.65
C ARG A 130 -6.98 -10.18 -4.20
N SER A 131 -7.32 -9.59 -3.05
CA SER A 131 -6.61 -8.43 -2.52
C SER A 131 -5.25 -8.79 -1.92
N PHE A 132 -4.34 -7.81 -1.93
CA PHE A 132 -3.07 -7.89 -1.21
C PHE A 132 -2.77 -6.55 -0.51
N HIS A 133 -2.76 -6.56 0.82
CA HIS A 133 -2.56 -5.36 1.63
C HIS A 133 -1.32 -5.40 2.52
N GLY A 134 -0.61 -6.53 2.54
CA GLY A 134 0.62 -6.68 3.31
C GLY A 134 0.73 -8.01 4.05
N ARG A 135 1.76 -8.13 4.92
CA ARG A 135 2.09 -9.37 5.64
C ARG A 135 2.26 -9.18 7.14
N THR A 136 2.02 -7.98 7.67
CA THR A 136 1.87 -7.72 9.11
C THR A 136 0.50 -8.20 9.58
N SER A 137 0.20 -8.20 10.89
CA SER A 137 -0.93 -8.94 11.42
C SER A 137 -2.29 -8.53 10.85
N GLY A 138 -2.66 -7.25 10.92
CA GLY A 138 -3.92 -6.76 10.35
C GLY A 138 -3.89 -6.72 8.82
N ALA A 139 -2.76 -6.31 8.21
CA ALA A 139 -2.64 -6.25 6.77
C ALA A 139 -2.72 -7.64 6.10
N VAL A 140 -2.16 -8.70 6.73
CA VAL A 140 -2.30 -10.06 6.20
C VAL A 140 -3.71 -10.61 6.41
N ALA A 141 -4.39 -10.19 7.47
CA ALA A 141 -5.78 -10.62 7.70
C ALA A 141 -6.74 -10.12 6.61
N VAL A 142 -6.50 -8.93 6.04
CA VAL A 142 -7.28 -8.36 4.94
C VAL A 142 -6.71 -8.69 3.55
N THR A 143 -5.64 -9.51 3.50
CA THR A 143 -5.07 -10.07 2.26
C THR A 143 -5.70 -11.43 1.96
N ASP A 144 -6.26 -11.61 0.75
CA ASP A 144 -6.91 -12.86 0.34
C ASP A 144 -5.88 -13.91 -0.08
N ASN A 145 -5.10 -14.37 0.91
CA ASN A 145 -4.13 -15.45 0.72
C ASN A 145 -3.90 -16.25 2.00
N PRO A 146 -4.66 -17.33 2.22
CA PRO A 146 -4.56 -18.14 3.43
C PRO A 146 -3.19 -18.80 3.63
N LYS A 147 -2.38 -18.94 2.57
CA LYS A 147 -1.05 -19.59 2.66
C LYS A 147 -0.02 -18.75 3.44
N ILE A 148 -0.25 -17.44 3.58
CA ILE A 148 0.65 -16.53 4.31
C ILE A 148 0.08 -16.07 5.65
N GLN A 149 -1.09 -16.56 6.03
CA GLN A 149 -1.72 -16.29 7.33
C GLN A 149 -1.32 -17.35 8.35
N ALA A 150 -0.61 -16.94 9.39
CA ALA A 150 -0.33 -17.79 10.53
C ALA A 150 -1.53 -17.82 11.50
N PRO A 151 -1.64 -18.83 12.40
CA PRO A 151 -2.68 -18.84 13.44
C PRO A 151 -2.74 -17.56 14.27
N PHE A 152 -1.61 -16.91 14.50
CA PHE A 152 -1.49 -15.61 15.17
C PHE A 152 -2.28 -14.48 14.48
N ASN A 153 -2.43 -14.55 13.15
CA ASN A 153 -3.10 -13.52 12.36
C ASN A 153 -4.63 -13.71 12.27
N GLN A 154 -5.17 -14.82 12.75
CA GLN A 154 -6.58 -15.21 12.60
C GLN A 154 -7.51 -14.58 13.64
N CYS A 155 -7.00 -13.68 14.49
CA CYS A 155 -7.82 -13.00 15.51
C CYS A 155 -8.64 -11.82 14.95
N HIS A 156 -8.40 -11.39 13.72
CA HIS A 156 -9.08 -10.26 13.11
C HIS A 156 -10.38 -10.69 12.43
N GLN A 157 -11.44 -9.91 12.61
CA GLN A 157 -12.73 -10.14 11.96
C GLN A 157 -12.74 -9.51 10.58
N VAL A 158 -12.65 -10.31 9.53
CA VAL A 158 -12.65 -9.87 8.14
C VAL A 158 -13.71 -10.60 7.33
N THR A 159 -14.44 -9.87 6.51
CA THR A 159 -15.38 -10.41 5.52
C THR A 159 -14.81 -10.13 4.13
N PHE A 160 -14.57 -11.18 3.36
CA PHE A 160 -14.15 -11.05 1.95
C PHE A 160 -15.37 -11.08 1.05
N LEU A 161 -15.45 -10.11 0.11
CA LEU A 161 -16.52 -9.99 -0.87
C LEU A 161 -15.94 -9.99 -2.30
N ASP A 162 -16.80 -10.26 -3.27
CA ASP A 162 -16.41 -10.13 -4.67
C ASP A 162 -16.32 -8.65 -5.09
N LEU A 163 -15.34 -8.37 -5.93
CA LEU A 163 -15.16 -7.03 -6.49
C LEU A 163 -16.40 -6.68 -7.37
N ASN A 164 -16.89 -5.45 -7.23
CA ASN A 164 -18.08 -4.94 -7.92
C ASN A 164 -19.44 -5.48 -7.43
N ASP A 165 -19.50 -6.23 -6.33
CA ASP A 165 -20.76 -6.63 -5.69
C ASP A 165 -21.21 -5.58 -4.65
N THR A 166 -21.87 -4.51 -5.14
CA THR A 166 -22.38 -3.43 -4.30
C THR A 166 -23.45 -3.92 -3.31
N LEU A 167 -24.28 -4.88 -3.72
CA LEU A 167 -25.36 -5.39 -2.87
C LEU A 167 -24.79 -6.15 -1.66
N ALA A 168 -23.79 -7.01 -1.87
CA ALA A 168 -23.15 -7.70 -0.76
C ALA A 168 -22.47 -6.73 0.21
N VAL A 169 -21.81 -5.68 -0.29
CA VAL A 169 -21.22 -4.64 0.55
C VAL A 169 -22.27 -3.95 1.41
N GLU A 170 -23.40 -3.55 0.82
CA GLU A 170 -24.49 -2.91 1.55
C GLU A 170 -25.07 -3.80 2.64
N GLN A 171 -25.32 -5.08 2.34
CA GLN A 171 -25.83 -6.06 3.29
C GLN A 171 -24.87 -6.26 4.48
N GLU A 172 -23.57 -6.28 4.24
CA GLU A 172 -22.56 -6.39 5.30
C GLU A 172 -22.44 -5.12 6.14
N LEU A 173 -22.49 -3.95 5.53
CA LEU A 173 -22.45 -2.66 6.23
C LEU A 173 -23.70 -2.44 7.10
N ALA A 174 -24.86 -2.89 6.63
CA ALA A 174 -26.14 -2.78 7.35
C ALA A 174 -26.14 -3.53 8.70
N LYS A 175 -25.21 -4.47 8.94
CA LYS A 175 -25.05 -5.14 10.25
C LYS A 175 -24.53 -4.20 11.34
N GLY A 176 -23.95 -3.04 10.97
CA GLY A 176 -23.58 -1.96 11.89
C GLY A 176 -22.26 -2.14 12.63
N ASP A 177 -21.52 -3.24 12.44
CA ASP A 177 -20.29 -3.60 13.16
C ASP A 177 -19.01 -3.39 12.33
N VAL A 178 -19.11 -2.91 11.08
CA VAL A 178 -17.97 -2.70 10.18
C VAL A 178 -17.25 -1.39 10.52
N ALA A 179 -15.95 -1.50 10.83
CA ALA A 179 -15.05 -0.36 11.04
C ALA A 179 -14.59 0.26 9.73
N ALA A 180 -14.22 -0.57 8.77
CA ALA A 180 -13.65 -0.13 7.50
C ALA A 180 -13.99 -1.06 6.35
N VAL A 181 -13.98 -0.47 5.14
CA VAL A 181 -13.87 -1.16 3.86
C VAL A 181 -12.50 -0.80 3.28
N ILE A 182 -11.67 -1.80 2.97
CA ILE A 182 -10.35 -1.59 2.35
C ILE A 182 -10.34 -2.13 0.92
N ILE A 183 -9.81 -1.33 -0.02
CA ILE A 183 -9.78 -1.68 -1.44
C ILE A 183 -8.55 -1.11 -2.14
N GLU A 184 -7.95 -1.88 -3.05
CA GLU A 184 -6.95 -1.38 -3.99
C GLU A 184 -7.61 -0.65 -5.17
N GLY A 185 -7.04 0.46 -5.64
CA GLY A 185 -7.47 1.12 -6.86
C GLY A 185 -7.32 0.24 -8.11
N ILE A 186 -6.33 -0.66 -8.08
CA ILE A 186 -6.12 -1.77 -9.02
C ILE A 186 -5.53 -2.92 -8.20
N GLN A 187 -6.16 -4.08 -8.19
CA GLN A 187 -5.63 -5.29 -7.54
C GLN A 187 -4.45 -5.85 -8.35
N GLY A 188 -3.25 -5.30 -8.10
CA GLY A 188 -2.07 -5.66 -8.87
C GLY A 188 -1.64 -7.11 -8.67
N CYS A 189 -1.42 -7.52 -7.44
CA CYS A 189 -1.01 -8.88 -7.07
C CYS A 189 -2.08 -9.92 -7.39
N GLY A 190 -3.35 -9.52 -7.38
CA GLY A 190 -4.50 -10.38 -7.65
C GLY A 190 -4.72 -10.72 -9.12
N GLY A 191 -3.97 -10.09 -10.05
CA GLY A 191 -4.10 -10.32 -11.49
C GLY A 191 -4.62 -9.13 -12.28
N ILE A 192 -4.38 -7.93 -11.79
CA ILE A 192 -4.70 -6.63 -12.43
C ILE A 192 -6.23 -6.46 -12.63
N HIS A 193 -7.00 -6.71 -11.55
CA HIS A 193 -8.42 -6.45 -11.54
C HIS A 193 -8.70 -5.00 -11.18
N VAL A 194 -9.53 -4.33 -12.00
CA VAL A 194 -9.88 -2.93 -11.82
C VAL A 194 -11.35 -2.83 -11.40
N PRO A 195 -11.64 -2.25 -10.22
CA PRO A 195 -13.03 -1.99 -9.82
C PRO A 195 -13.68 -0.99 -10.78
N THR A 196 -14.99 -1.13 -10.99
CA THR A 196 -15.72 -0.16 -11.82
C THR A 196 -15.84 1.19 -11.11
N THR A 197 -16.02 2.26 -11.89
CA THR A 197 -16.23 3.60 -11.35
C THR A 197 -17.47 3.67 -10.47
N GLU A 198 -18.55 3.03 -10.92
CA GLU A 198 -19.83 2.97 -10.21
C GLU A 198 -19.70 2.25 -8.88
N PHE A 199 -18.94 1.16 -8.84
CA PHE A 199 -18.66 0.43 -7.60
C PHE A 199 -17.88 1.29 -6.61
N MET A 200 -16.82 1.96 -7.05
CA MET A 200 -16.05 2.86 -6.19
C MET A 200 -16.89 3.99 -5.61
N GLN A 201 -17.78 4.59 -6.44
CA GLN A 201 -18.74 5.61 -5.99
C GLN A 201 -19.72 5.06 -4.96
N SER A 202 -20.23 3.86 -5.19
CA SER A 202 -21.12 3.16 -4.25
C SER A 202 -20.42 2.88 -2.93
N LEU A 203 -19.16 2.42 -2.93
CA LEU A 203 -18.38 2.21 -1.70
C LEU A 203 -18.29 3.48 -0.87
N ARG A 204 -17.99 4.62 -1.51
CA ARG A 204 -17.93 5.90 -0.81
C ARG A 204 -19.26 6.25 -0.16
N HIS A 205 -20.35 6.18 -0.94
CA HIS A 205 -21.71 6.49 -0.45
C HIS A 205 -22.12 5.57 0.71
N LEU A 206 -21.96 4.26 0.53
CA LEU A 206 -22.35 3.28 1.54
C LEU A 206 -21.52 3.40 2.82
N THR A 207 -20.20 3.61 2.72
CA THR A 207 -19.37 3.80 3.92
C THR A 207 -19.75 5.04 4.69
N GLU A 208 -20.13 6.13 4.03
CA GLU A 208 -20.69 7.32 4.69
C GLU A 208 -22.03 7.05 5.36
N GLN A 209 -22.95 6.40 4.64
CA GLN A 209 -24.29 6.09 5.12
C GLN A 209 -24.27 5.22 6.38
N TYR A 210 -23.39 4.22 6.44
CA TYR A 210 -23.32 3.24 7.53
C TYR A 210 -22.24 3.56 8.59
N GLY A 211 -21.57 4.71 8.47
CA GLY A 211 -20.55 5.14 9.43
C GLY A 211 -19.35 4.19 9.52
N ALA A 212 -18.87 3.73 8.37
CA ALA A 212 -17.62 2.98 8.22
C ALA A 212 -16.57 3.86 7.50
N VAL A 213 -15.28 3.54 7.67
CA VAL A 213 -14.18 4.24 6.99
C VAL A 213 -13.88 3.55 5.66
N LEU A 214 -13.74 4.32 4.57
CA LEU A 214 -13.21 3.80 3.31
C LEU A 214 -11.69 4.00 3.28
N ILE A 215 -10.95 2.90 3.19
CA ILE A 215 -9.48 2.87 3.06
C ILE A 215 -9.15 2.55 1.59
N LEU A 216 -8.47 3.48 0.93
CA LEU A 216 -8.02 3.33 -0.44
C LEU A 216 -6.53 2.97 -0.44
N ASP A 217 -6.21 1.72 -0.76
CA ASP A 217 -4.83 1.23 -0.87
C ASP A 217 -4.27 1.62 -2.24
N GLU A 218 -3.48 2.68 -2.24
CA GLU A 218 -2.78 3.21 -3.43
C GLU A 218 -1.28 2.89 -3.44
N ILE A 219 -0.85 1.93 -2.61
CA ILE A 219 0.58 1.60 -2.44
C ILE A 219 1.21 1.20 -3.77
N GLN A 220 0.52 0.40 -4.59
CA GLN A 220 1.02 -0.02 -5.89
C GLN A 220 0.45 0.82 -7.03
N SER A 221 -0.79 1.26 -6.95
CA SER A 221 -1.51 1.94 -8.03
C SER A 221 -1.34 3.45 -8.05
N GLY A 222 -0.93 4.05 -6.95
CA GLY A 222 -0.74 5.49 -6.79
C GLY A 222 0.53 6.06 -7.45
N TYR A 223 0.82 7.30 -7.10
CA TYR A 223 2.03 8.04 -7.53
C TYR A 223 2.22 8.11 -9.05
N GLY A 224 1.12 8.29 -9.79
CA GLY A 224 1.15 8.49 -11.24
C GLY A 224 1.18 7.21 -12.08
N ARG A 225 1.13 6.01 -11.47
CA ARG A 225 1.16 4.72 -12.17
C ARG A 225 0.10 4.61 -13.28
N THR A 226 -1.06 5.23 -13.08
CA THR A 226 -2.20 5.20 -14.01
C THR A 226 -2.34 6.47 -14.86
N GLY A 227 -1.36 7.38 -14.80
CA GLY A 227 -1.43 8.72 -15.40
C GLY A 227 -2.20 9.74 -14.56
N LYS A 228 -2.73 9.33 -13.41
CA LYS A 228 -3.27 10.19 -12.36
C LYS A 228 -2.50 9.95 -11.07
N PHE A 229 -2.46 10.94 -10.16
CA PHE A 229 -1.70 10.78 -8.92
C PHE A 229 -2.18 9.58 -8.11
N PHE A 230 -3.50 9.39 -7.96
CA PHE A 230 -4.10 8.18 -7.42
C PHE A 230 -4.97 7.48 -8.47
N ALA A 231 -4.98 6.16 -8.50
CA ALA A 231 -5.80 5.35 -9.40
C ALA A 231 -7.28 5.53 -9.13
N THR A 232 -7.66 5.72 -7.88
CA THR A 232 -9.03 5.91 -7.42
C THR A 232 -9.68 7.19 -7.93
N TYR A 233 -8.94 8.17 -8.46
CA TYR A 233 -9.51 9.36 -9.10
C TYR A 233 -10.38 9.06 -10.33
N ARG A 234 -10.28 7.87 -10.89
CA ARG A 234 -11.19 7.46 -11.99
C ARG A 234 -12.64 7.40 -11.55
N GLY A 235 -12.90 7.14 -10.26
CA GLY A 235 -14.23 7.12 -9.65
C GLY A 235 -14.66 8.44 -9.01
N TYR A 236 -13.74 9.40 -8.79
CA TYR A 236 -13.99 10.62 -8.01
C TYR A 236 -13.40 11.85 -8.70
N PRO A 237 -14.07 12.40 -9.69
CA PRO A 237 -13.55 13.59 -10.36
C PRO A 237 -13.69 14.86 -9.52
N ASN A 238 -13.54 14.96 -8.30
CA ASN A 238 -13.49 16.20 -7.50
C ASN A 238 -14.18 16.16 -6.13
N ARG A 239 -13.99 15.19 -5.28
CA ARG A 239 -14.15 15.41 -3.81
C ARG A 239 -13.98 14.09 -3.07
N VAL A 240 -12.88 13.93 -2.36
CA VAL A 240 -12.84 13.00 -1.23
C VAL A 240 -13.43 13.76 -0.04
N TYR A 241 -14.47 13.21 0.55
CA TYR A 241 -15.17 13.82 1.66
C TYR A 241 -14.34 13.82 2.93
N ARG A 242 -14.38 14.94 3.65
CA ARG A 242 -13.88 15.07 5.01
C ARG A 242 -14.63 14.11 5.93
N ALA A 243 -13.93 13.24 6.64
CA ALA A 243 -14.41 12.89 7.97
C ALA A 243 -14.23 14.15 8.84
N PRO A 244 -15.27 14.67 9.49
CA PRO A 244 -15.08 15.77 10.41
C PRO A 244 -14.18 15.27 11.55
N CYS A 245 -12.95 15.75 11.58
CA CYS A 245 -12.08 15.60 12.73
C CYS A 245 -12.70 16.48 13.84
N SER A 246 -13.61 15.89 14.62
CA SER A 246 -13.99 16.48 15.89
C SER A 246 -12.73 16.42 16.77
N ARG A 247 -12.08 17.56 16.92
CA ARG A 247 -11.05 17.72 17.96
C ARG A 247 -11.70 17.43 19.31
N PRO A 248 -10.98 16.76 20.23
CA PRO A 248 -11.42 16.63 21.60
C PRO A 248 -11.53 18.03 22.27
#